data_99f04aead8d5e7082a89b24e7ff133eb
#
_entry.id   99f04aead8d5e7082a89b24e7ff133eb
#
_cell.length_a   1.000
_cell.length_b   1.000
_cell.length_c   1.000
_cell.angle_alpha   90.00
_cell.angle_beta   90.00
_cell.angle_gamma   90.00
#
_symmetry.space_group_name_H-M   'P 1'
#
loop_
_entity.id
_entity.type
_entity.pdbx_description
1 polymer ?
#
loop_
_entity_poly.entity_id
_entity_poly.type
_entity_poly.pdbx_seq_one_letter_code
_entity_poly.pdbx_strand_id
1 'polypeptide(L)'
;MIRVELVAPDYIYQVWDDVKDYLDASIKTGTNTCTLDQLKLLLAKNYQTLIVGVNEYNVIKGAMTVEIINYPNARTLFITALGGIGVVTSEIWQQVEDWAKLQGVTKISAWCEEAQARLYKQKAGFNTIRFVVEKDL
;
A
#
# COMPACT_ATOMS: atom_id res chain seq x y z
N MET A 1 0.90 4.28 -19.74
CA MET A 1 0.82 2.99 -19.02
C MET A 1 1.66 3.04 -17.75
N ILE A 2 1.16 2.50 -16.65
CA ILE A 2 1.86 2.47 -15.37
C ILE A 2 2.28 1.04 -15.08
N ARG A 3 3.55 0.82 -14.78
CA ARG A 3 4.02 -0.47 -14.29
C ARG A 3 4.28 -0.40 -12.79
N VAL A 4 4.12 -1.52 -12.13
CA VAL A 4 4.33 -1.65 -10.68
C VAL A 4 5.74 -2.21 -10.46
N GLU A 5 6.48 -1.57 -9.55
CA GLU A 5 7.82 -2.01 -9.17
C GLU A 5 7.96 -2.04 -7.64
N LEU A 6 8.67 -3.04 -7.15
CA LEU A 6 9.07 -3.09 -5.74
C LEU A 6 10.37 -2.32 -5.56
N VAL A 7 10.47 -1.60 -4.45
CA VAL A 7 11.69 -0.88 -4.07
C VAL A 7 12.38 -1.66 -2.95
N ALA A 8 13.61 -2.11 -3.21
CA ALA A 8 14.40 -2.80 -2.21
C ALA A 8 14.72 -1.87 -1.02
N PRO A 9 14.88 -2.42 0.21
CA PRO A 9 15.16 -1.61 1.41
C PRO A 9 16.36 -0.68 1.25
N ASP A 10 17.39 -1.09 0.54
CA ASP A 10 18.61 -0.29 0.33
C ASP A 10 18.39 0.97 -0.51
N TYR A 11 17.31 1.02 -1.27
CA TYR A 11 17.00 2.16 -2.14
C TYR A 11 15.96 3.12 -1.56
N ILE A 12 15.44 2.87 -0.37
CA ILE A 12 14.39 3.69 0.24
C ILE A 12 14.82 5.16 0.36
N TYR A 13 16.02 5.41 0.85
CA TYR A 13 16.51 6.78 1.00
C TYR A 13 16.68 7.53 -0.32
N GLN A 14 16.98 6.80 -1.40
CA GLN A 14 17.14 7.38 -2.73
C GLN A 14 15.82 7.82 -3.36
N VAL A 15 14.74 7.06 -3.13
CA VAL A 15 13.42 7.33 -3.74
C VAL A 15 12.49 8.11 -2.80
N TRP A 16 12.90 8.34 -1.56
CA TRP A 16 12.02 8.89 -0.52
C TRP A 16 11.36 10.20 -0.91
N ASP A 17 12.12 11.13 -1.48
CA ASP A 17 11.58 12.43 -1.89
C ASP A 17 10.54 12.32 -3.01
N ASP A 18 10.58 11.26 -3.80
CA ASP A 18 9.62 11.00 -4.88
C ASP A 18 8.33 10.33 -4.40
N VAL A 19 8.33 9.73 -3.21
CA VAL A 19 7.18 8.96 -2.70
C VAL A 19 6.55 9.56 -1.46
N LYS A 20 7.28 10.34 -0.67
CA LYS A 20 6.84 10.79 0.66
C LYS A 20 5.52 11.55 0.64
N ASP A 21 5.28 12.39 -0.38
CA ASP A 21 4.06 13.20 -0.46
C ASP A 21 2.83 12.33 -0.74
N TYR A 22 2.97 11.28 -1.56
CA TYR A 22 1.90 10.31 -1.78
C TYR A 22 1.53 9.58 -0.49
N LEU A 23 2.54 9.15 0.26
CA LEU A 23 2.34 8.41 1.50
C LEU A 23 1.83 9.32 2.63
N ASP A 24 2.31 10.55 2.72
CA ASP A 24 1.90 11.52 3.73
C ASP A 24 0.40 11.82 3.64
N ALA A 25 -0.13 12.00 2.44
CA ALA A 25 -1.55 12.22 2.23
C ALA A 25 -2.39 11.07 2.79
N SER A 26 -1.94 9.83 2.60
CA SER A 26 -2.60 8.63 3.13
C SER A 26 -2.50 8.55 4.66
N ILE A 27 -1.34 8.83 5.23
CA ILE A 27 -1.11 8.78 6.68
C ILE A 27 -1.97 9.80 7.41
N LYS A 28 -2.09 11.02 6.88
CA LYS A 28 -2.86 12.10 7.49
C LYS A 28 -4.36 11.79 7.60
N THR A 29 -4.88 10.99 6.69
CA THR A 29 -6.29 10.58 6.69
C THR A 29 -6.52 9.23 7.35
N GLY A 30 -5.46 8.58 7.80
CA GLY A 30 -5.50 7.24 8.37
C GLY A 30 -5.65 7.21 9.89
N THR A 31 -5.28 6.09 10.47
CA THR A 31 -5.49 5.79 11.89
C THR A 31 -4.42 6.37 12.81
N ASN A 32 -3.46 7.15 12.31
CA ASN A 32 -2.37 7.73 13.10
C ASN A 32 -1.47 6.70 13.81
N THR A 33 -1.37 5.50 13.26
CA THR A 33 -0.55 4.46 13.87
C THR A 33 0.94 4.66 13.64
N CYS A 34 1.30 5.55 12.72
CA CYS A 34 2.68 5.70 12.26
C CYS A 34 2.88 7.10 11.68
N THR A 35 4.00 7.72 11.97
CA THR A 35 4.42 8.95 11.31
C THR A 35 5.14 8.64 10.00
N LEU A 36 5.30 9.65 9.14
CA LEU A 36 6.02 9.48 7.88
C LEU A 36 7.48 9.03 8.10
N ASP A 37 8.16 9.62 9.09
CA ASP A 37 9.54 9.25 9.43
C ASP A 37 9.63 7.82 9.97
N GLN A 38 8.67 7.40 10.77
CA GLN A 38 8.58 6.02 11.25
C GLN A 38 8.36 5.04 10.10
N LEU A 39 7.50 5.39 9.16
CA LEU A 39 7.25 4.55 7.98
C LEU A 39 8.52 4.39 7.14
N LYS A 40 9.26 5.48 6.92
CA LYS A 40 10.55 5.44 6.22
C LYS A 40 11.50 4.43 6.85
N LEU A 41 11.59 4.45 8.18
CA LEU A 41 12.44 3.52 8.92
C LEU A 41 11.98 2.07 8.79
N LEU A 42 10.67 1.83 8.86
CA LEU A 42 10.10 0.49 8.69
C LEU A 42 10.41 -0.08 7.30
N LEU A 43 10.35 0.76 6.27
CA LEU A 43 10.70 0.36 4.91
C LEU A 43 12.20 0.07 4.77
N ALA A 44 13.04 0.93 5.32
CA ALA A 44 14.49 0.77 5.26
C ALA A 44 14.97 -0.48 6.01
N LYS A 45 14.27 -0.88 7.06
CA LYS A 45 14.54 -2.09 7.84
C LYS A 45 13.82 -3.34 7.33
N ASN A 46 13.12 -3.24 6.23
CA ASN A 46 12.39 -4.35 5.60
C ASN A 46 11.24 -4.94 6.46
N TYR A 47 10.69 -4.16 7.38
CA TYR A 47 9.46 -4.55 8.08
C TYR A 47 8.21 -4.34 7.24
N GLN A 48 8.28 -3.38 6.32
CA GLN A 48 7.26 -3.16 5.30
C GLN A 48 7.93 -3.03 3.94
N THR A 49 7.16 -3.19 2.88
CA THR A 49 7.64 -3.12 1.51
C THR A 49 7.03 -1.93 0.79
N LEU A 50 7.86 -1.18 0.06
CA LEU A 50 7.41 -0.09 -0.80
C LEU A 50 7.18 -0.61 -2.22
N ILE A 51 6.00 -0.33 -2.75
CA ILE A 51 5.61 -0.60 -4.11
C ILE A 51 5.30 0.73 -4.79
N VAL A 52 5.87 0.97 -5.95
CA VAL A 52 5.65 2.21 -6.69
C VAL A 52 5.00 1.94 -8.04
N GLY A 53 4.20 2.89 -8.51
CA GLY A 53 3.69 2.93 -9.86
C GLY A 53 4.52 3.90 -10.68
N VAL A 54 5.08 3.43 -11.80
CA VAL A 54 6.04 4.17 -12.61
C VAL A 54 5.52 4.26 -14.04
N ASN A 55 5.58 5.45 -14.63
CA ASN A 55 5.17 5.63 -16.02
C ASN A 55 6.28 5.24 -17.02
N GLU A 56 6.01 5.39 -18.32
CA GLU A 56 6.97 5.07 -19.38
C GLU A 56 8.24 5.92 -19.37
N TYR A 57 8.22 7.05 -18.67
CA TYR A 57 9.39 7.93 -18.52
C TYR A 57 10.16 7.68 -17.21
N ASN A 58 9.88 6.57 -16.52
CA ASN A 58 10.47 6.22 -15.24
C ASN A 58 10.16 7.21 -14.10
N VAL A 59 9.04 7.93 -14.20
CA VAL A 59 8.59 8.85 -13.16
C VAL A 59 7.61 8.13 -12.24
N ILE A 60 7.83 8.23 -10.94
CA ILE A 60 6.94 7.64 -9.93
C ILE A 60 5.66 8.48 -9.88
N LYS A 61 4.52 7.83 -10.09
CA LYS A 61 3.19 8.45 -10.12
C LYS A 61 2.31 8.04 -8.95
N GLY A 62 2.75 7.09 -8.14
CA GLY A 62 2.04 6.67 -6.95
C GLY A 62 2.90 5.73 -6.13
N ALA A 63 2.49 5.53 -4.89
CA ALA A 63 3.20 4.68 -3.95
C ALA A 63 2.24 3.98 -3.01
N MET A 64 2.61 2.77 -2.62
CA MET A 64 1.88 1.93 -1.69
C MET A 64 2.90 1.28 -0.75
N THR A 65 2.55 1.23 0.54
CA THR A 65 3.32 0.45 1.50
C THR A 65 2.47 -0.71 2.00
N VAL A 66 3.10 -1.86 2.11
CA VAL A 66 2.42 -3.11 2.46
C VAL A 66 3.21 -3.88 3.51
N GLU A 67 2.48 -4.69 4.26
CA GLU A 67 3.03 -5.61 5.25
C GLU A 67 2.40 -6.98 5.04
N ILE A 68 3.18 -8.04 5.07
CA ILE A 68 2.65 -9.41 4.99
C ILE A 68 2.44 -9.92 6.41
N ILE A 69 1.20 -10.28 6.72
CA ILE A 69 0.81 -10.78 8.03
C ILE A 69 0.39 -12.25 7.89
N ASN A 70 1.03 -13.12 8.68
CA ASN A 70 0.71 -14.54 8.70
C ASN A 70 -0.27 -14.83 9.83
N TYR A 71 -1.50 -15.18 9.46
CA TYR A 71 -2.51 -15.72 10.37
C TYR A 71 -2.54 -17.24 10.27
N PRO A 72 -3.12 -17.96 11.23
CA PRO A 72 -3.21 -19.43 11.14
C PRO A 72 -3.86 -19.95 9.86
N ASN A 73 -4.88 -19.26 9.36
CA ASN A 73 -5.64 -19.68 8.19
C ASN A 73 -5.49 -18.77 6.97
N ALA A 74 -4.60 -17.79 7.02
CA ALA A 74 -4.45 -16.84 5.91
C ALA A 74 -3.09 -16.15 5.95
N ARG A 75 -2.55 -15.90 4.78
CA ARG A 75 -1.40 -15.01 4.61
C ARG A 75 -1.91 -13.75 3.92
N THR A 76 -1.87 -12.62 4.62
CA THR A 76 -2.53 -11.39 4.22
C THR A 76 -1.51 -10.33 3.84
N LEU A 77 -1.69 -9.73 2.66
CA LEU A 77 -1.01 -8.50 2.28
C LEU A 77 -1.85 -7.34 2.82
N PHE A 78 -1.34 -6.64 3.82
CA PHE A 78 -2.02 -5.51 4.43
C PHE A 78 -1.46 -4.21 3.89
N ILE A 79 -2.32 -3.38 3.30
CA ILE A 79 -1.95 -2.08 2.75
C ILE A 79 -1.94 -1.09 3.90
N THR A 80 -0.78 -0.50 4.19
CA THR A 80 -0.61 0.44 5.29
C THR A 80 -0.72 1.89 4.85
N ALA A 81 -0.35 2.21 3.60
CA ALA A 81 -0.53 3.52 3.01
C ALA A 81 -0.63 3.39 1.49
N LEU A 82 -1.36 4.29 0.86
CA LEU A 82 -1.59 4.27 -0.58
C LEU A 82 -1.92 5.67 -1.07
N GLY A 83 -1.22 6.17 -2.07
CA GLY A 83 -1.48 7.48 -2.66
C GLY A 83 -0.95 7.62 -4.07
N GLY A 84 -1.48 8.62 -4.79
CA GLY A 84 -1.05 8.96 -6.13
C GLY A 84 -2.04 8.62 -7.23
N ILE A 85 -1.78 9.15 -8.42
CA ILE A 85 -2.63 9.01 -9.59
C ILE A 85 -2.50 7.61 -10.17
N GLY A 86 -3.63 6.96 -10.43
CA GLY A 86 -3.68 5.67 -11.11
C GLY A 86 -3.45 4.46 -10.24
N VAL A 87 -3.19 4.63 -8.94
CA VAL A 87 -3.00 3.48 -8.03
C VAL A 87 -4.29 2.69 -7.78
N VAL A 88 -5.43 3.17 -8.25
CA VAL A 88 -6.71 2.48 -8.13
C VAL A 88 -7.24 1.95 -9.48
N THR A 89 -6.41 1.83 -10.49
CA THR A 89 -6.82 1.22 -11.76
C THR A 89 -6.77 -0.30 -11.67
N SER A 90 -7.65 -0.98 -12.43
CA SER A 90 -7.67 -2.44 -12.50
C SER A 90 -6.35 -3.03 -12.94
N GLU A 91 -5.66 -2.34 -13.84
CA GLU A 91 -4.38 -2.77 -14.40
C GLU A 91 -3.27 -2.82 -13.34
N ILE A 92 -3.22 -1.80 -12.49
CA ILE A 92 -2.27 -1.74 -11.38
C ILE A 92 -2.60 -2.81 -10.34
N TRP A 93 -3.86 -2.95 -9.98
CA TRP A 93 -4.28 -3.98 -9.03
C TRP A 93 -3.97 -5.38 -9.52
N GLN A 94 -4.11 -5.64 -10.82
CA GLN A 94 -3.75 -6.94 -11.37
C GLN A 94 -2.25 -7.24 -11.19
N GLN A 95 -1.39 -6.25 -11.39
CA GLN A 95 0.06 -6.41 -11.17
C GLN A 95 0.39 -6.67 -9.70
N VAL A 96 -0.26 -5.96 -8.79
CA VAL A 96 -0.08 -6.16 -7.34
C VAL A 96 -0.57 -7.55 -6.92
N GLU A 97 -1.73 -7.97 -7.40
CA GLU A 97 -2.29 -9.31 -7.13
C GLU A 97 -1.38 -10.42 -7.63
N ASP A 98 -0.84 -10.28 -8.83
CA ASP A 98 0.07 -11.27 -9.42
C ASP A 98 1.33 -11.43 -8.56
N TRP A 99 1.91 -10.32 -8.13
CA TRP A 99 3.05 -10.35 -7.22
C TRP A 99 2.67 -10.97 -5.87
N ALA A 100 1.55 -10.58 -5.30
CA ALA A 100 1.08 -11.11 -4.01
C ALA A 100 0.90 -12.63 -4.06
N LYS A 101 0.33 -13.14 -5.13
CA LYS A 101 0.17 -14.59 -5.34
C LYS A 101 1.51 -15.32 -5.36
N LEU A 102 2.52 -14.73 -5.98
CA LEU A 102 3.89 -15.27 -5.98
C LEU A 102 4.49 -15.32 -4.56
N GLN A 103 4.04 -14.46 -3.67
CA GLN A 103 4.45 -14.45 -2.27
C GLN A 103 3.63 -15.42 -1.39
N GLY A 104 2.72 -16.17 -1.97
CA GLY A 104 1.84 -17.08 -1.23
C GLY A 104 0.70 -16.38 -0.49
N VAL A 105 0.43 -15.14 -0.80
CA VAL A 105 -0.64 -14.36 -0.18
C VAL A 105 -2.00 -14.86 -0.65
N THR A 106 -2.93 -15.02 0.29
CA THR A 106 -4.28 -15.48 0.02
C THR A 106 -5.34 -14.37 0.12
N LYS A 107 -4.99 -13.24 0.75
CA LYS A 107 -5.89 -12.10 0.92
C LYS A 107 -5.13 -10.79 0.85
N ILE A 108 -5.78 -9.76 0.32
CA ILE A 108 -5.30 -8.38 0.41
C ILE A 108 -6.33 -7.60 1.21
N SER A 109 -5.89 -6.85 2.22
CA SER A 109 -6.79 -6.06 3.05
C SER A 109 -6.21 -4.69 3.35
N ALA A 110 -7.09 -3.76 3.70
CA ALA A 110 -6.75 -2.40 4.08
C ALA A 110 -7.79 -1.86 5.04
N TRP A 111 -7.37 -0.95 5.91
CA TRP A 111 -8.28 -0.13 6.69
C TRP A 111 -8.46 1.20 5.97
N CYS A 112 -9.70 1.56 5.66
CA CYS A 112 -9.98 2.76 4.89
C CYS A 112 -11.33 3.34 5.26
N GLU A 113 -11.57 4.58 4.84
CA GLU A 113 -12.86 5.23 5.00
C GLU A 113 -13.85 4.70 3.96
N GLU A 114 -15.14 4.96 4.20
CA GLU A 114 -16.22 4.44 3.36
C GLU A 114 -16.07 4.80 1.89
N ALA A 115 -15.69 6.04 1.58
CA ALA A 115 -15.49 6.49 0.21
C ALA A 115 -14.40 5.69 -0.51
N GLN A 116 -13.30 5.42 0.18
CA GLN A 116 -12.20 4.59 -0.34
C GLN A 116 -12.62 3.13 -0.51
N ALA A 117 -13.40 2.60 0.42
CA ALA A 117 -13.93 1.25 0.34
C ALA A 117 -14.80 1.07 -0.93
N ARG A 118 -15.60 2.07 -1.28
CA ARG A 118 -16.39 2.05 -2.51
C ARG A 118 -15.52 2.01 -3.76
N LEU A 119 -14.43 2.79 -3.78
CA LEU A 119 -13.47 2.78 -4.89
C LEU A 119 -12.76 1.44 -5.02
N TYR A 120 -12.31 0.86 -3.91
CA TYR A 120 -11.68 -0.45 -3.90
C TYR A 120 -12.64 -1.53 -4.43
N LYS A 121 -13.89 -1.47 -4.05
CA LYS A 121 -14.90 -2.40 -4.55
C LYS A 121 -15.09 -2.28 -6.06
N GLN A 122 -15.25 -1.07 -6.57
CA GLN A 122 -15.48 -0.82 -8.00
C GLN A 122 -14.27 -1.14 -8.87
N LYS A 123 -13.08 -0.80 -8.42
CA LYS A 123 -11.85 -0.86 -9.22
C LYS A 123 -11.08 -2.15 -9.05
N ALA A 124 -11.20 -2.82 -7.92
CA ALA A 124 -10.37 -3.96 -7.58
C ALA A 124 -11.12 -5.16 -6.98
N GLY A 125 -12.43 -5.08 -6.84
CA GLY A 125 -13.24 -6.19 -6.35
C GLY A 125 -13.13 -6.47 -4.86
N PHE A 126 -12.72 -5.50 -4.06
CA PHE A 126 -12.70 -5.62 -2.61
C PHE A 126 -14.11 -5.62 -2.02
N ASN A 127 -14.28 -6.27 -0.88
CA ASN A 127 -15.51 -6.27 -0.10
C ASN A 127 -15.25 -5.70 1.28
N THR A 128 -16.19 -4.92 1.81
CA THR A 128 -16.15 -4.47 3.21
C THR A 128 -16.54 -5.65 4.10
N ILE A 129 -15.65 -5.99 5.05
CA ILE A 129 -15.82 -7.19 5.88
C ILE A 129 -16.06 -6.90 7.35
N ARG A 130 -15.64 -5.73 7.87
CA ARG A 130 -15.79 -5.39 9.29
C ARG A 130 -15.54 -3.91 9.55
N PHE A 131 -15.93 -3.48 10.74
CA PHE A 131 -15.58 -2.15 11.26
C PHE A 131 -14.46 -2.26 12.28
N VAL A 132 -13.60 -1.25 12.34
CA VAL A 132 -12.59 -1.10 13.38
C VAL A 132 -13.10 -0.03 14.35
N VAL A 133 -13.10 -0.33 15.63
CA VAL A 133 -13.45 0.62 16.67
C VAL A 133 -12.27 0.81 17.61
N GLU A 134 -12.07 2.03 18.09
CA GLU A 134 -10.91 2.40 18.88
C GLU A 134 -11.33 3.28 20.05
N LYS A 135 -10.56 3.21 21.13
CA LYS A 135 -10.69 4.11 22.27
C LYS A 135 -9.30 4.43 22.81
N ASP A 136 -9.00 5.72 22.92
CA ASP A 136 -7.77 6.18 23.58
C ASP A 136 -7.87 5.99 25.08
N LEU A 137 -6.75 5.61 25.70
CA LEU A 137 -6.68 5.37 27.15
C LEU A 137 -5.91 6.47 27.87
#